data_6c3eae4076f70344fe6da10557c887a5
#
_entry.id   6c3eae4076f70344fe6da10557c887a5
#
_cell.length_a   1.000
_cell.length_b   1.000
_cell.length_c   1.000
_cell.angle_alpha   90.00
_cell.angle_beta   90.00
_cell.angle_gamma   90.00
#
_symmetry.space_group_name_H-M   'P 1'
#
loop_
_entity.id
_entity.type
_entity.pdbx_description
1 polymer ?
#
loop_
_entity_poly.entity_id
_entity_poly.type
_entity_poly.pdbx_seq_one_letter_code
_entity_poly.pdbx_strand_id
1 'polypeptide(L)'
;MDFLGLRTLTVIRDTLELIKAKGTEAPDMGSMDYDDPNVYKMISQGETYGVFQLESGGMTQCFKELKPSCLEDIIAGISLYRPGAMDQIPKYIRNKHNPDKIRYMHPALEHILDVTYGCIVYQAQVM
;
A
#
# COMPACT_ATOMS: atom_id res chain seq x y z
N MET A 1 -7.40 19.56 -17.66
CA MET A 1 -6.38 19.20 -16.64
C MET A 1 -7.04 19.36 -15.28
N ASP A 2 -7.12 18.30 -14.50
CA ASP A 2 -7.77 18.34 -13.19
C ASP A 2 -6.71 18.47 -12.09
N PHE A 3 -6.98 19.38 -11.14
CA PHE A 3 -6.13 19.53 -9.94
C PHE A 3 -6.87 18.90 -8.77
N LEU A 4 -6.31 17.81 -8.25
CA LEU A 4 -6.85 17.10 -7.11
C LEU A 4 -5.99 17.39 -5.88
N GLY A 5 -6.64 17.80 -4.79
CA GLY A 5 -6.00 18.03 -3.51
C GLY A 5 -6.32 16.91 -2.52
N LEU A 6 -5.38 16.57 -1.65
CA LEU A 6 -5.58 15.61 -0.58
C LEU A 6 -5.46 16.31 0.77
N ARG A 7 -6.56 16.37 1.50
CA ARG A 7 -6.65 17.06 2.82
C ARG A 7 -5.71 16.46 3.87
N THR A 8 -5.47 15.16 3.80
CA THR A 8 -4.56 14.45 4.73
C THR A 8 -3.14 15.00 4.67
N LEU A 9 -2.65 15.41 3.50
CA LEU A 9 -1.32 16.03 3.38
C LEU A 9 -1.24 17.37 4.12
N THR A 10 -2.33 18.15 4.11
CA THR A 10 -2.42 19.38 4.91
C THR A 10 -2.36 19.06 6.40
N VAL A 11 -3.07 18.04 6.86
CA VAL A 11 -3.06 17.61 8.27
C VAL A 11 -1.63 17.20 8.70
N ILE A 12 -0.92 16.45 7.86
CA ILE A 12 0.46 16.05 8.12
C ILE A 12 1.36 17.29 8.24
N ARG A 13 1.29 18.21 7.29
CA ARG A 13 2.05 19.47 7.33
C ARG A 13 1.79 20.25 8.61
N ASP A 14 0.52 20.47 8.94
CA ASP A 14 0.14 21.26 10.12
C ASP A 14 0.59 20.56 11.42
N THR A 15 0.56 19.22 11.44
CA THR A 15 1.09 18.43 12.57
C THR A 15 2.58 18.63 12.73
N LEU A 16 3.36 18.59 11.66
CA LEU A 16 4.80 18.82 11.69
C LEU A 16 5.13 20.25 12.17
N GLU A 17 4.36 21.25 11.75
CA GLU A 17 4.51 22.64 12.21
C GLU A 17 4.22 22.77 13.71
N LEU A 18 3.18 22.09 14.21
CA LEU A 18 2.86 22.07 15.65
C LEU A 18 3.94 21.38 16.50
N ILE A 19 4.55 20.30 15.99
CA ILE A 19 5.67 19.64 16.66
C ILE A 19 6.86 20.59 16.77
N LYS A 20 7.22 21.26 15.67
CA LYS A 20 8.30 22.28 15.67
C LYS A 20 8.02 23.44 16.61
N ALA A 21 6.77 23.92 16.64
CA ALA A 21 6.37 25.01 17.55
C ALA A 21 6.49 24.65 19.03
N LYS A 22 6.44 23.35 19.38
CA LYS A 22 6.68 22.84 20.73
C LYS A 22 8.17 22.68 21.07
N GLY A 23 9.07 23.03 20.16
CA GLY A 23 10.52 22.86 20.35
C GLY A 23 11.00 21.41 20.20
N THR A 24 10.20 20.54 19.63
CA THR A 24 10.56 19.14 19.35
C THR A 24 10.99 19.02 17.88
N GLU A 25 12.01 18.22 17.61
CA GLU A 25 12.42 17.93 16.25
C GLU A 25 11.32 17.14 15.51
N ALA A 26 10.88 17.66 14.38
CA ALA A 26 9.86 17.00 13.57
C ALA A 26 10.53 16.04 12.57
N PRO A 27 9.95 14.86 12.31
CA PRO A 27 10.49 13.94 11.32
C PRO A 27 10.50 14.57 9.92
N ASP A 28 11.55 14.29 9.16
CA ASP A 28 11.61 14.65 7.73
C ASP A 28 10.94 13.57 6.89
N MET A 29 9.76 13.88 6.37
CA MET A 29 9.00 12.96 5.52
C MET A 29 9.71 12.63 4.20
N GLY A 30 10.64 13.46 3.74
CA GLY A 30 11.37 13.26 2.49
C GLY A 30 12.52 12.26 2.60
N SER A 31 13.06 12.09 3.80
CA SER A 31 14.18 11.17 4.08
C SER A 31 13.78 9.96 4.91
N MET A 32 12.47 9.78 5.16
CA MET A 32 11.96 8.67 5.94
C MET A 32 12.18 7.34 5.24
N ASP A 33 12.74 6.38 5.96
CA ASP A 33 12.79 4.98 5.55
C ASP A 33 11.42 4.33 5.79
N TYR A 34 10.85 3.73 4.74
CA TYR A 34 9.55 3.06 4.78
C TYR A 34 9.67 1.55 5.04
N ASP A 35 10.81 1.06 5.51
CA ASP A 35 11.10 -0.36 5.69
C ASP A 35 11.00 -0.85 7.15
N ASP A 36 10.33 -0.11 8.05
CA ASP A 36 10.15 -0.54 9.43
C ASP A 36 9.25 -1.79 9.53
N PRO A 37 9.80 -2.96 9.93
CA PRO A 37 9.05 -4.21 10.03
C PRO A 37 7.94 -4.18 11.08
N ASN A 38 8.05 -3.30 12.09
CA ASN A 38 7.01 -3.17 13.12
C ASN A 38 5.74 -2.56 12.53
N VAL A 39 5.87 -1.64 11.58
CA VAL A 39 4.73 -1.03 10.87
C VAL A 39 4.01 -2.10 10.06
N TYR A 40 4.72 -2.91 9.28
CA TYR A 40 4.13 -3.99 8.49
C TYR A 40 3.48 -5.06 9.37
N LYS A 41 4.10 -5.38 10.50
CA LYS A 41 3.53 -6.29 11.50
C LYS A 41 2.22 -5.75 12.07
N MET A 42 2.18 -4.48 12.49
CA MET A 42 1.00 -3.80 13.00
C MET A 42 -0.14 -3.85 11.97
N ILE A 43 0.14 -3.51 10.71
CA ILE A 43 -0.84 -3.55 9.62
C ILE A 43 -1.33 -4.99 9.39
N SER A 44 -0.43 -5.98 9.39
CA SER A 44 -0.76 -7.41 9.23
C SER A 44 -1.61 -7.97 10.38
N GLN A 45 -1.52 -7.39 11.56
CA GLN A 45 -2.36 -7.72 12.71
C GLN A 45 -3.73 -7.02 12.67
N GLY A 46 -3.88 -6.04 11.76
CA GLY A 46 -5.08 -5.24 11.62
C GLY A 46 -5.25 -4.18 12.70
N GLU A 47 -4.17 -3.78 13.33
CA GLU A 47 -4.12 -2.70 14.31
C GLU A 47 -4.07 -1.34 13.59
N THR A 48 -5.05 -1.09 12.71
CA THR A 48 -5.08 0.04 11.78
C THR A 48 -6.16 1.07 12.12
N TYR A 49 -6.66 1.06 13.36
CA TYR A 49 -7.63 2.04 13.81
C TYR A 49 -7.04 3.46 13.76
N GLY A 50 -7.73 4.39 13.09
CA GLY A 50 -7.25 5.76 12.89
C GLY A 50 -6.15 5.91 11.83
N VAL A 51 -5.73 4.83 11.17
CA VAL A 51 -4.77 4.91 10.05
C VAL A 51 -5.54 5.19 8.76
N PHE A 52 -5.25 6.35 8.15
CA PHE A 52 -5.92 6.79 6.94
C PHE A 52 -5.95 5.69 5.85
N GLN A 53 -7.12 5.48 5.27
CA GLN A 53 -7.42 4.44 4.26
C GLN A 53 -7.30 2.98 4.72
N LEU A 54 -6.73 2.67 5.89
CA LEU A 54 -6.57 1.30 6.36
C LEU A 54 -7.55 0.92 7.50
N GLU A 55 -8.38 1.86 7.95
CA GLU A 55 -9.23 1.70 9.15
C GLU A 55 -10.58 1.03 8.90
N SER A 56 -11.02 0.88 7.64
CA SER A 56 -12.30 0.20 7.37
C SER A 56 -12.18 -1.31 7.60
N GLY A 57 -13.23 -1.93 8.15
CA GLY A 57 -13.21 -3.36 8.47
C GLY A 57 -12.83 -4.27 7.30
N GLY A 58 -13.31 -3.96 6.09
CA GLY A 58 -12.95 -4.72 4.89
C GLY A 58 -11.49 -4.53 4.47
N MET A 59 -10.96 -3.30 4.58
CA MET A 59 -9.55 -3.03 4.30
C MET A 59 -8.65 -3.70 5.34
N THR A 60 -9.00 -3.61 6.62
CA THR A 60 -8.29 -4.29 7.71
C THR A 60 -8.22 -5.79 7.48
N GLN A 61 -9.34 -6.43 7.07
CA GLN A 61 -9.35 -7.85 6.76
C GLN A 61 -8.47 -8.19 5.54
N CYS A 62 -8.52 -7.38 4.50
CA CYS A 62 -7.68 -7.54 3.33
C CYS A 62 -6.19 -7.51 3.69
N PHE A 63 -5.76 -6.56 4.52
CA PHE A 63 -4.36 -6.44 4.93
C PHE A 63 -3.91 -7.54 5.90
N LYS A 64 -4.81 -8.08 6.73
CA LYS A 64 -4.53 -9.29 7.54
C LYS A 64 -4.19 -10.51 6.68
N GLU A 65 -4.87 -10.64 5.55
CA GLU A 65 -4.64 -11.75 4.61
C GLU A 65 -3.42 -11.49 3.71
N LEU A 66 -3.26 -10.24 3.26
CA LEU A 66 -2.15 -9.80 2.42
C LEU A 66 -0.80 -9.91 3.13
N LYS A 67 -0.74 -9.57 4.42
CA LYS A 67 0.48 -9.52 5.24
C LYS A 67 1.58 -8.74 4.54
N PRO A 68 1.44 -7.42 4.40
CA PRO A 68 2.41 -6.60 3.69
C PRO A 68 3.80 -6.72 4.33
N SER A 69 4.82 -6.70 3.50
CA SER A 69 6.23 -6.78 3.89
C SER A 69 7.07 -5.63 3.34
N CYS A 70 6.49 -4.82 2.46
CA CYS A 70 7.11 -3.64 1.86
C CYS A 70 6.03 -2.59 1.52
N LEU A 71 6.46 -1.39 1.16
CA LEU A 71 5.57 -0.29 0.82
C LEU A 71 4.72 -0.62 -0.43
N GLU A 72 5.31 -1.31 -1.40
CA GLU A 72 4.64 -1.73 -2.64
C GLU A 72 3.40 -2.59 -2.36
N ASP A 73 3.47 -3.46 -1.37
CA ASP A 73 2.32 -4.28 -0.94
C ASP A 73 1.16 -3.42 -0.42
N ILE A 74 1.48 -2.36 0.31
CA ILE A 74 0.48 -1.42 0.83
C ILE A 74 -0.15 -0.66 -0.33
N ILE A 75 0.66 -0.14 -1.25
CA ILE A 75 0.19 0.59 -2.44
C ILE A 75 -0.70 -0.32 -3.30
N ALA A 76 -0.28 -1.56 -3.53
CA ALA A 76 -1.06 -2.54 -4.29
C ALA A 76 -2.37 -2.90 -3.57
N GLY A 77 -2.34 -3.14 -2.27
CA GLY A 77 -3.52 -3.45 -1.47
C GLY A 77 -4.58 -2.35 -1.53
N ILE A 78 -4.18 -1.08 -1.36
CA ILE A 78 -5.08 0.07 -1.48
C ILE A 78 -5.61 0.20 -2.91
N SER A 79 -4.79 -0.08 -3.91
CA SER A 79 -5.17 0.02 -5.32
C SER A 79 -6.15 -1.07 -5.74
N LEU A 80 -5.98 -2.28 -5.21
CA LEU A 80 -6.85 -3.42 -5.47
C LEU A 80 -8.19 -3.32 -4.73
N TYR A 81 -8.23 -2.68 -3.57
CA TYR A 81 -9.45 -2.56 -2.77
C TYR A 81 -10.37 -1.46 -3.34
N ARG A 82 -10.80 -1.65 -4.58
CA ARG A 82 -11.74 -0.77 -5.31
C ARG A 82 -12.74 -1.60 -6.09
N PRO A 83 -13.97 -1.12 -6.28
CA PRO A 83 -14.94 -1.79 -7.15
C PRO A 83 -14.33 -2.10 -8.52
N GLY A 84 -14.47 -3.34 -8.98
CA GLY A 84 -13.90 -3.83 -10.26
C GLY A 84 -12.50 -4.46 -10.16
N ALA A 85 -11.67 -4.05 -9.19
CA ALA A 85 -10.34 -4.64 -9.00
C ALA A 85 -10.30 -5.66 -7.85
N MET A 86 -11.29 -5.65 -6.96
CA MET A 86 -11.32 -6.49 -5.76
C MET A 86 -11.28 -8.00 -6.07
N ASP A 87 -11.79 -8.42 -7.22
CA ASP A 87 -11.76 -9.82 -7.65
C ASP A 87 -10.34 -10.35 -7.88
N GLN A 88 -9.37 -9.46 -8.04
CA GLN A 88 -7.95 -9.82 -8.18
C GLN A 88 -7.24 -10.02 -6.83
N ILE A 89 -7.82 -9.56 -5.72
CA ILE A 89 -7.19 -9.64 -4.39
C ILE A 89 -6.83 -11.08 -4.01
N PRO A 90 -7.71 -12.10 -4.15
CA PRO A 90 -7.36 -13.46 -3.80
C PRO A 90 -6.20 -14.03 -4.65
N LYS A 91 -6.12 -13.64 -5.92
CA LYS A 91 -5.02 -14.03 -6.81
C LYS A 91 -3.72 -13.37 -6.38
N TYR A 92 -3.75 -12.07 -6.10
CA TYR A 92 -2.59 -11.32 -5.64
C TYR A 92 -2.01 -11.90 -4.34
N ILE A 93 -2.85 -12.10 -3.33
CA ILE A 93 -2.46 -12.69 -2.03
C ILE A 93 -1.87 -14.09 -2.22
N ARG A 94 -2.53 -14.96 -3.01
CA ARG A 94 -2.03 -16.31 -3.28
C ARG A 94 -0.66 -16.29 -3.96
N ASN A 95 -0.46 -15.43 -4.94
CA ASN A 95 0.79 -15.32 -5.68
C ASN A 95 1.91 -14.74 -4.82
N LYS A 96 1.61 -13.71 -4.01
CA LYS A 96 2.55 -13.15 -3.04
C LYS A 96 3.09 -14.22 -2.08
N HIS A 97 2.20 -15.07 -1.55
CA HIS A 97 2.59 -16.13 -0.61
C HIS A 97 3.18 -17.38 -1.30
N ASN A 98 3.10 -17.49 -2.61
CA ASN A 98 3.63 -18.62 -3.38
C ASN A 98 4.30 -18.11 -4.67
N PRO A 99 5.43 -17.44 -4.61
CA PRO A 99 6.07 -16.84 -5.77
C PRO A 99 6.43 -17.88 -6.85
N ASP A 100 6.79 -19.10 -6.45
CA ASP A 100 7.12 -20.19 -7.38
C ASP A 100 5.93 -20.65 -8.25
N LYS A 101 4.71 -20.26 -7.90
CA LYS A 101 3.49 -20.63 -8.63
C LYS A 101 2.95 -19.51 -9.52
N ILE A 102 3.65 -18.39 -9.60
CA ILE A 102 3.25 -17.28 -10.47
C ILE A 102 3.33 -17.73 -11.92
N ARG A 103 2.24 -17.51 -12.64
CA ARG A 103 2.17 -17.75 -14.09
C ARG A 103 1.87 -16.44 -14.78
N TYR A 104 2.78 -16.02 -15.63
CA TYR A 104 2.60 -14.87 -16.50
C TYR A 104 1.83 -15.29 -17.76
N MET A 105 0.98 -14.42 -18.28
CA MET A 105 0.24 -14.67 -19.54
C MET A 105 1.20 -14.81 -20.74
N HIS A 106 2.33 -14.11 -20.69
CA HIS A 106 3.42 -14.20 -21.66
C HIS A 106 4.74 -13.88 -20.95
N PRO A 107 5.86 -14.55 -21.29
CA PRO A 107 7.15 -14.28 -20.65
C PRO A 107 7.61 -12.83 -20.74
N ALA A 108 7.28 -12.13 -21.84
CA ALA A 108 7.61 -10.72 -21.99
C ALA A 108 6.93 -9.78 -20.96
N LEU A 109 5.89 -10.26 -20.25
CA LEU A 109 5.20 -9.46 -19.22
C LEU A 109 5.81 -9.62 -17.82
N GLU A 110 6.74 -10.54 -17.66
CA GLU A 110 7.36 -10.81 -16.35
C GLU A 110 7.96 -9.54 -15.76
N HIS A 111 8.80 -8.83 -16.51
CA HIS A 111 9.47 -7.60 -16.04
C HIS A 111 8.52 -6.44 -15.72
N ILE A 112 7.25 -6.50 -16.16
CA ILE A 112 6.23 -5.50 -15.86
C ILE A 112 5.39 -5.91 -14.65
N LEU A 113 5.16 -7.21 -14.49
CA LEU A 113 4.21 -7.76 -13.52
C LEU A 113 4.87 -8.45 -12.33
N ASP A 114 6.19 -8.57 -12.28
CA ASP A 114 6.91 -9.18 -11.17
C ASP A 114 6.66 -8.42 -9.85
N VAL A 115 6.71 -7.09 -9.88
CA VAL A 115 6.43 -6.21 -8.74
C VAL A 115 5.01 -6.32 -8.19
N THR A 116 4.11 -6.91 -8.96
CA THR A 116 2.70 -7.15 -8.58
C THR A 116 2.32 -8.63 -8.61
N TYR A 117 3.31 -9.51 -8.47
CA TYR A 117 3.14 -10.97 -8.40
C TYR A 117 2.30 -11.54 -9.55
N GLY A 118 2.53 -11.05 -10.77
CA GLY A 118 1.83 -11.51 -11.97
C GLY A 118 0.38 -11.02 -12.09
N CYS A 119 -0.02 -10.01 -11.33
CA CYS A 119 -1.33 -9.37 -11.42
C CYS A 119 -1.22 -8.00 -12.09
N ILE A 120 -2.21 -7.65 -12.89
CA ILE A 120 -2.37 -6.27 -13.38
C ILE A 120 -3.08 -5.48 -12.28
N VAL A 121 -2.39 -4.52 -11.69
CA VAL A 121 -2.86 -3.68 -10.58
C VAL A 121 -2.97 -2.23 -11.03
N TYR A 122 -1.98 -1.75 -11.79
CA TYR A 122 -1.83 -0.36 -12.16
C TYR A 122 -2.12 -0.11 -13.63
N GLN A 123 -2.69 1.03 -13.92
CA GLN A 123 -2.99 1.46 -15.28
C GLN A 123 -1.72 1.54 -16.17
N ALA A 124 -0.59 1.94 -15.57
CA ALA A 124 0.70 2.00 -16.25
C ALA A 124 1.22 0.62 -16.72
N GLN A 125 0.73 -0.48 -16.15
CA GLN A 125 1.10 -1.84 -16.59
C GLN A 125 0.38 -2.27 -17.87
N VAL A 126 -0.62 -1.51 -18.31
CA VAL A 126 -1.42 -1.80 -19.52
C VAL A 126 -1.02 -0.89 -20.68
N MET A 127 -0.49 0.28 -20.39
CA MET A 127 -0.04 1.27 -21.38
C MET A 127 1.38 0.99 -21.85
#